data_947add1f2744825d1c724e31af26dab2
#
_entry.id   947add1f2744825d1c724e31af26dab2
#
_cell.length_a   1.000
_cell.length_b   1.000
_cell.length_c   1.000
_cell.angle_alpha   90.00
_cell.angle_beta   90.00
_cell.angle_gamma   90.00
#
_symmetry.space_group_name_H-M   'P 1'
#
loop_
_entity.id
_entity.type
_entity.pdbx_description
1 polymer ?
#
loop_
_entity_poly.entity_id
_entity_poly.type
_entity_poly.pdbx_seq_one_letter_code
_entity_poly.pdbx_strand_id
1 'polypeptide(L)'
;MILDTMTLEELIREIKTDFKEVSGRWNAFSPKFRKTIRKRTQFPWLWDTTIKTRRHNEWYLSFYAVSKKEAHIVTSSLTLLFTYQGKPWAGTVVDGQVFLFPSHFFDRYRERFLKIHPEQIAMSGKDMMKLFFILNCNCCFFGNEKGENVRAYCYDGMIFGDWINEDGGIAKTFISRQEMKINQFAEYFELLKI
;
A
#
# COMPACT_ATOMS: atom_id res chain seq x y z
N MET A 1 -0.34 19.93 1.58
CA MET A 1 -0.93 19.61 0.25
C MET A 1 0.19 19.29 -0.71
N ILE A 2 0.09 18.18 -1.42
CA ILE A 2 1.07 17.76 -2.42
C ILE A 2 0.97 18.65 -3.65
N LEU A 3 2.13 19.06 -4.18
CA LEU A 3 2.29 19.90 -5.36
C LEU A 3 3.20 19.21 -6.38
N ASP A 4 2.96 19.43 -7.66
CA ASP A 4 3.76 18.86 -8.78
C ASP A 4 5.22 19.33 -8.82
N THR A 5 5.54 20.42 -8.10
CA THR A 5 6.88 20.98 -8.01
C THR A 5 7.73 20.42 -6.89
N MET A 6 7.15 19.61 -6.02
CA MET A 6 7.88 19.00 -4.89
C MET A 6 8.91 17.98 -5.38
N THR A 7 10.05 17.91 -4.71
CA THR A 7 10.99 16.79 -4.86
C THR A 7 10.45 15.54 -4.16
N LEU A 8 11.07 14.38 -4.40
CA LEU A 8 10.65 13.14 -3.72
C LEU A 8 10.87 13.22 -2.20
N GLU A 9 11.92 13.88 -1.74
CA GLU A 9 12.19 14.11 -0.32
C GLU A 9 11.13 15.02 0.31
N GLU A 10 10.67 16.02 -0.41
CA GLU A 10 9.60 16.91 0.04
C GLU A 10 8.27 16.17 0.10
N LEU A 11 7.98 15.28 -0.87
CA LEU A 11 6.80 14.40 -0.83
C LEU A 11 6.82 13.50 0.41
N ILE A 12 7.97 12.86 0.70
CA ILE A 12 8.14 12.02 1.88
C ILE A 12 7.86 12.81 3.15
N ARG A 13 8.43 14.00 3.29
CA ARG A 13 8.25 14.87 4.45
C ARG A 13 6.78 15.32 4.61
N GLU A 14 6.13 15.68 3.50
CA GLU A 14 4.72 16.08 3.48
C GLU A 14 3.83 14.93 3.95
N ILE A 15 4.02 13.73 3.39
CA ILE A 15 3.26 12.52 3.73
C ILE A 15 3.48 12.13 5.20
N LYS A 16 4.71 12.14 5.68
CA LYS A 16 5.06 11.81 7.07
C LYS A 16 4.41 12.79 8.06
N THR A 17 4.37 14.06 7.69
CA THR A 17 3.72 15.12 8.51
C THR A 17 2.22 14.92 8.55
N ASP A 18 1.59 14.66 7.41
CA ASP A 18 0.15 14.51 7.27
C ASP A 18 -0.37 13.22 7.93
N PHE A 19 0.44 12.15 7.89
CA PHE A 19 0.14 10.86 8.51
C PHE A 19 -0.14 10.96 10.01
N LYS A 20 0.50 11.88 10.72
CA LYS A 20 0.28 12.09 12.16
C LYS A 20 -1.18 12.45 12.47
N GLU A 21 -1.84 13.22 11.59
CA GLU A 21 -3.26 13.56 11.75
C GLU A 21 -4.14 12.34 11.48
N VAL A 22 -3.83 11.58 10.44
CA VAL A 22 -4.69 10.51 9.95
C VAL A 22 -4.59 9.24 10.81
N SER A 23 -3.40 8.94 11.34
CA SER A 23 -3.15 7.77 12.19
C SER A 23 -4.02 7.77 13.45
N GLY A 24 -4.26 8.94 14.04
CA GLY A 24 -5.19 9.09 15.17
C GLY A 24 -6.63 8.70 14.82
N ARG A 25 -7.10 9.11 13.64
CA ARG A 25 -8.43 8.74 13.14
C ARG A 25 -8.51 7.25 12.81
N TRP A 26 -7.50 6.68 12.18
CA TRP A 26 -7.41 5.25 11.91
C TRP A 26 -7.53 4.41 13.19
N ASN A 27 -6.77 4.77 14.23
CA ASN A 27 -6.83 4.10 15.52
C ASN A 27 -8.23 4.15 16.14
N ALA A 28 -8.97 5.24 15.95
CA ALA A 28 -10.35 5.38 16.43
C ALA A 28 -11.36 4.50 15.66
N PHE A 29 -11.10 4.20 14.38
CA PHE A 29 -11.97 3.33 13.57
C PHE A 29 -11.77 1.84 13.84
N SER A 30 -10.54 1.40 14.12
CA SER A 30 -10.18 -0.01 14.28
C SER A 30 -11.05 -0.78 15.30
N PRO A 31 -11.34 -0.27 16.51
CA PRO A 31 -12.22 -0.96 17.45
C PRO A 31 -13.68 -1.06 16.97
N LYS A 32 -14.17 -0.02 16.27
CA LYS A 32 -15.53 0.00 15.72
C LYS A 32 -15.68 -1.07 14.64
N PHE A 33 -14.66 -1.16 13.76
CA PHE A 33 -14.61 -2.16 12.72
C PHE A 33 -14.66 -3.59 13.29
N ARG A 34 -13.80 -3.91 14.27
CA ARG A 34 -13.78 -5.23 14.93
C ARG A 34 -15.13 -5.61 15.55
N LYS A 35 -15.86 -4.66 16.14
CA LYS A 35 -17.22 -4.89 16.66
C LYS A 35 -18.20 -5.20 15.54
N THR A 36 -18.11 -4.49 14.41
CA THR A 36 -19.01 -4.66 13.28
C THR A 36 -18.80 -6.01 12.59
N ILE A 37 -17.56 -6.43 12.40
CA ILE A 37 -17.22 -7.70 11.74
C ILE A 37 -17.80 -8.91 12.48
N ARG A 38 -17.81 -8.88 13.81
CA ARG A 38 -18.38 -9.96 14.63
C ARG A 38 -19.87 -10.19 14.37
N LYS A 39 -20.58 -9.17 13.89
CA LYS A 39 -22.03 -9.21 13.58
C LYS A 39 -22.31 -9.55 12.12
N ARG A 40 -21.30 -9.63 11.25
CA ARG A 40 -21.47 -9.93 9.83
C ARG A 40 -21.63 -11.43 9.59
N THR A 41 -22.43 -11.76 8.58
CA THR A 41 -22.66 -13.13 8.11
C THR A 41 -22.10 -13.39 6.71
N GLN A 42 -21.85 -12.33 5.94
CA GLN A 42 -21.31 -12.41 4.58
C GLN A 42 -19.86 -12.00 4.56
N PHE A 43 -19.03 -12.80 3.88
CA PHE A 43 -17.60 -12.61 3.70
C PHE A 43 -17.20 -12.97 2.26
N PRO A 44 -16.11 -12.41 1.69
CA PRO A 44 -15.24 -11.41 2.31
C PRO A 44 -15.98 -10.10 2.56
N TRP A 45 -15.55 -9.34 3.56
CA TRP A 45 -16.14 -8.05 3.88
C TRP A 45 -15.10 -6.94 3.83
N LEU A 46 -15.40 -5.93 3.02
CA LEU A 46 -14.64 -4.70 2.87
C LEU A 46 -15.45 -3.54 3.43
N TRP A 47 -14.79 -2.71 4.21
CA TRP A 47 -15.28 -1.37 4.56
C TRP A 47 -14.17 -0.37 4.26
N ASP A 48 -14.52 0.72 3.62
CA ASP A 48 -13.57 1.75 3.25
C ASP A 48 -14.15 3.15 3.43
N THR A 49 -13.26 4.12 3.50
CA THR A 49 -13.60 5.54 3.55
C THR A 49 -12.41 6.39 3.11
N THR A 50 -12.70 7.65 2.76
CA THR A 50 -11.67 8.65 2.47
C THR A 50 -11.63 9.68 3.59
N ILE A 51 -10.45 9.96 4.10
CA ILE A 51 -10.19 10.97 5.13
C ILE A 51 -9.48 12.15 4.47
N LYS A 52 -10.12 13.31 4.47
CA LYS A 52 -9.49 14.56 4.04
C LYS A 52 -8.84 15.25 5.23
N THR A 53 -7.55 15.58 5.10
CA THR A 53 -6.77 16.24 6.15
C THR A 53 -6.88 17.76 6.05
N ARG A 54 -6.40 18.47 7.07
CA ARG A 54 -6.29 19.95 7.04
C ARG A 54 -5.35 20.45 5.94
N ARG A 55 -4.42 19.60 5.50
CA ARG A 55 -3.48 19.87 4.40
C ARG A 55 -4.09 19.55 3.02
N HIS A 56 -5.41 19.25 2.98
CA HIS A 56 -6.17 18.91 1.78
C HIS A 56 -5.72 17.64 1.05
N ASN A 57 -4.99 16.77 1.72
CA ASN A 57 -4.63 15.46 1.18
C ASN A 57 -5.76 14.44 1.44
N GLU A 58 -5.94 13.49 0.51
CA GLU A 58 -7.00 12.48 0.58
C GLU A 58 -6.40 11.12 0.91
N TRP A 59 -6.64 10.64 2.13
CA TRP A 59 -6.21 9.34 2.60
C TRP A 59 -7.33 8.32 2.45
N TYR A 60 -7.04 7.24 1.75
CA TYR A 60 -7.91 6.09 1.63
C TYR A 60 -7.64 5.13 2.79
N LEU A 61 -8.65 4.88 3.58
CA LEU A 61 -8.63 3.93 4.68
C LEU A 61 -9.51 2.74 4.31
N SER A 62 -8.98 1.54 4.35
CA SER A 62 -9.74 0.31 4.17
C SER A 62 -9.52 -0.67 5.31
N PHE A 63 -10.56 -1.46 5.60
CA PHE A 63 -10.52 -2.62 6.47
C PHE A 63 -11.11 -3.79 5.70
N TYR A 64 -10.37 -4.87 5.65
CA TYR A 64 -10.74 -6.07 4.91
C TYR A 64 -10.71 -7.29 5.83
N ALA A 65 -11.71 -8.16 5.71
CA ALA A 65 -11.77 -9.42 6.43
C ALA A 65 -12.23 -10.54 5.51
N VAL A 66 -11.43 -11.58 5.40
CA VAL A 66 -11.72 -12.76 4.58
C VAL A 66 -12.78 -13.62 5.24
N SER A 67 -12.75 -13.76 6.57
CA SER A 67 -13.68 -14.59 7.31
C SER A 67 -13.96 -14.05 8.72
N LYS A 68 -15.01 -14.55 9.37
CA LYS A 68 -15.33 -14.19 10.76
C LYS A 68 -14.28 -14.73 11.74
N LYS A 69 -13.63 -15.85 11.45
CA LYS A 69 -12.59 -16.46 12.30
C LYS A 69 -11.33 -15.61 12.32
N GLU A 70 -11.03 -14.95 11.20
CA GLU A 70 -9.88 -14.06 11.02
C GLU A 70 -10.18 -12.61 11.41
N ALA A 71 -11.32 -12.34 12.01
CA ALA A 71 -11.70 -11.00 12.46
C ALA A 71 -10.76 -10.39 13.51
N HIS A 72 -9.89 -11.20 14.12
CA HIS A 72 -8.81 -10.75 14.98
C HIS A 72 -7.58 -10.29 14.19
N ILE A 73 -7.42 -10.78 12.96
CA ILE A 73 -6.39 -10.37 11.98
C ILE A 73 -7.06 -9.36 11.04
N VAL A 74 -7.44 -8.20 11.58
CA VAL A 74 -8.00 -7.14 10.74
C VAL A 74 -6.89 -6.58 9.89
N THR A 75 -6.93 -6.93 8.62
CA THR A 75 -6.09 -6.28 7.63
C THR A 75 -6.65 -4.89 7.33
N SER A 76 -5.83 -3.88 7.51
CA SER A 76 -6.20 -2.49 7.23
C SER A 76 -5.10 -1.81 6.47
N SER A 77 -5.46 -0.98 5.52
CA SER A 77 -4.53 -0.10 4.83
C SER A 77 -4.89 1.35 5.02
N LEU A 78 -3.88 2.18 5.14
CA LEU A 78 -3.99 3.62 5.19
C LEU A 78 -3.05 4.19 4.14
N THR A 79 -3.62 4.68 3.05
CA THR A 79 -2.88 5.04 1.84
C THR A 79 -3.29 6.42 1.35
N LEU A 80 -2.33 7.29 1.14
CA LEU A 80 -2.54 8.57 0.49
C LEU A 80 -2.63 8.35 -1.02
N LEU A 81 -3.71 8.85 -1.63
CA LEU A 81 -3.91 8.82 -3.09
C LEU A 81 -3.82 10.24 -3.62
N PHE A 82 -2.89 10.50 -4.53
CA PHE A 82 -2.64 11.84 -5.05
C PHE A 82 -2.27 11.83 -6.54
N THR A 83 -2.27 13.00 -7.15
CA THR A 83 -1.73 13.22 -8.49
C THR A 83 -0.39 13.92 -8.36
N TYR A 84 0.62 13.44 -9.06
CA TYR A 84 1.94 14.04 -9.12
C TYR A 84 2.46 13.99 -10.55
N GLN A 85 2.85 15.15 -11.08
CA GLN A 85 3.26 15.32 -12.48
C GLN A 85 2.23 14.77 -13.47
N GLY A 86 0.94 15.06 -13.22
CA GLY A 86 -0.17 14.63 -14.06
C GLY A 86 -0.51 13.13 -14.00
N LYS A 87 0.16 12.34 -13.16
CA LYS A 87 -0.06 10.90 -13.03
C LYS A 87 -0.56 10.53 -11.63
N PRO A 88 -1.38 9.47 -11.51
CA PRO A 88 -1.82 9.01 -10.20
C PRO A 88 -0.68 8.30 -9.45
N TRP A 89 -0.48 8.66 -8.19
CA TRP A 89 0.49 8.11 -7.27
C TRP A 89 -0.17 7.71 -5.96
N ALA A 90 0.48 6.80 -5.22
CA ALA A 90 0.09 6.48 -3.86
C ALA A 90 1.29 6.60 -2.92
N GLY A 91 0.99 6.82 -1.63
CA GLY A 91 1.97 6.81 -0.57
C GLY A 91 1.42 6.11 0.67
N THR A 92 2.24 5.33 1.35
CA THR A 92 1.90 4.69 2.62
C THR A 92 3.02 4.88 3.63
N VAL A 93 2.69 4.70 4.91
CA VAL A 93 3.67 4.77 6.00
C VAL A 93 3.71 3.42 6.71
N VAL A 94 4.89 2.81 6.75
CA VAL A 94 5.15 1.55 7.43
C VAL A 94 6.36 1.75 8.35
N ASP A 95 6.21 1.43 9.61
CA ASP A 95 7.26 1.57 10.66
C ASP A 95 7.92 2.95 10.68
N GLY A 96 7.11 3.99 10.43
CA GLY A 96 7.57 5.39 10.44
C GLY A 96 8.27 5.85 9.17
N GLN A 97 8.46 4.98 8.18
CA GLN A 97 9.04 5.29 6.88
C GLN A 97 7.95 5.41 5.81
N VAL A 98 8.14 6.31 4.87
CA VAL A 98 7.20 6.58 3.76
C VAL A 98 7.61 5.80 2.53
N PHE A 99 6.66 5.12 1.90
CA PHE A 99 6.88 4.44 0.63
C PHE A 99 5.99 5.03 -0.45
N LEU A 100 6.61 5.50 -1.52
CA LEU A 100 5.97 6.10 -2.68
C LEU A 100 5.75 5.04 -3.77
N PHE A 101 4.58 5.06 -4.37
CA PHE A 101 4.18 4.15 -5.45
C PHE A 101 3.75 4.96 -6.67
N PRO A 102 4.61 5.12 -7.67
CA PRO A 102 4.26 5.81 -8.91
C PRO A 102 3.32 4.98 -9.80
N SER A 103 2.65 5.63 -10.74
CA SER A 103 1.68 4.98 -11.62
C SER A 103 2.21 3.74 -12.34
N HIS A 104 3.46 3.79 -12.83
CA HIS A 104 4.07 2.66 -13.56
C HIS A 104 4.25 1.41 -12.70
N PHE A 105 4.34 1.54 -11.36
CA PHE A 105 4.34 0.40 -10.45
C PHE A 105 3.02 -0.37 -10.54
N PHE A 106 1.89 0.33 -10.57
CA PHE A 106 0.56 -0.29 -10.68
C PHE A 106 0.31 -0.87 -12.08
N ASP A 107 0.91 -0.29 -13.11
CA ASP A 107 0.90 -0.87 -14.46
C ASP A 107 1.61 -2.23 -14.45
N ARG A 108 2.77 -2.34 -13.79
CA ARG A 108 3.48 -3.61 -13.61
C ARG A 108 2.71 -4.63 -12.77
N TYR A 109 2.03 -4.19 -11.72
CA TYR A 109 1.17 -5.05 -10.93
C TYR A 109 0.01 -5.60 -11.75
N ARG A 110 -0.66 -4.75 -12.53
CA ARG A 110 -1.73 -5.16 -13.44
C ARG A 110 -1.26 -6.17 -14.47
N GLU A 111 -0.15 -5.91 -15.14
CA GLU A 111 0.41 -6.77 -16.18
C GLU A 111 0.86 -8.13 -15.63
N ARG A 112 1.58 -8.14 -14.52
CA ARG A 112 2.28 -9.33 -14.01
C ARG A 112 1.46 -10.19 -13.06
N PHE A 113 0.62 -9.59 -12.26
CA PHE A 113 -0.21 -10.31 -11.30
C PHE A 113 -1.63 -10.53 -11.79
N LEU A 114 -2.33 -9.46 -12.12
CA LEU A 114 -3.73 -9.57 -12.55
C LEU A 114 -3.84 -10.16 -13.96
N LYS A 115 -2.78 -10.09 -14.77
CA LYS A 115 -2.75 -10.55 -16.17
C LYS A 115 -3.88 -9.98 -17.02
N ILE A 116 -4.27 -8.75 -16.72
CA ILE A 116 -5.35 -8.04 -17.37
C ILE A 116 -4.74 -7.09 -18.39
N HIS A 117 -5.08 -7.29 -19.65
CA HIS A 117 -4.72 -6.34 -20.69
C HIS A 117 -5.43 -5.00 -20.45
N PRO A 118 -4.75 -3.85 -20.69
CA PRO A 118 -5.32 -2.52 -20.49
C PRO A 118 -6.69 -2.30 -21.13
N GLU A 119 -6.94 -2.99 -22.22
CA GLU A 119 -8.17 -2.89 -23.03
C GLU A 119 -9.37 -3.66 -22.42
N GLN A 120 -9.13 -4.53 -21.45
CA GLN A 120 -10.16 -5.46 -20.93
C GLN A 120 -10.91 -4.94 -19.70
N ILE A 121 -10.36 -4.00 -18.95
CA ILE A 121 -11.02 -3.41 -17.79
C ILE A 121 -10.80 -1.90 -17.77
N ALA A 122 -11.90 -1.16 -17.84
CA ALA A 122 -11.95 0.27 -17.59
C ALA A 122 -11.80 0.58 -16.08
N MET A 123 -10.71 0.10 -15.46
CA MET A 123 -10.41 0.43 -14.07
C MET A 123 -9.58 1.71 -14.04
N SER A 124 -10.02 2.71 -13.28
CA SER A 124 -9.24 3.92 -13.11
C SER A 124 -7.93 3.64 -12.38
N GLY A 125 -6.91 4.48 -12.58
CA GLY A 125 -5.65 4.35 -11.85
C GLY A 125 -5.85 4.39 -10.33
N LYS A 126 -6.79 5.19 -9.84
CA LYS A 126 -7.14 5.24 -8.40
C LYS A 126 -7.76 3.94 -7.90
N ASP A 127 -8.62 3.29 -8.68
CA ASP A 127 -9.24 2.02 -8.28
C ASP A 127 -8.23 0.88 -8.28
N MET A 128 -7.27 0.89 -9.21
CA MET A 128 -6.14 -0.05 -9.21
C MET A 128 -5.29 0.09 -7.94
N MET A 129 -5.00 1.32 -7.52
CA MET A 129 -4.27 1.58 -6.27
C MET A 129 -5.03 1.06 -5.05
N LYS A 130 -6.33 1.36 -4.95
CA LYS A 130 -7.18 0.86 -3.87
C LYS A 130 -7.18 -0.66 -3.82
N LEU A 131 -7.37 -1.32 -4.97
CA LEU A 131 -7.33 -2.78 -5.08
C LEU A 131 -6.01 -3.35 -4.58
N PHE A 132 -4.88 -2.80 -5.04
CA PHE A 132 -3.55 -3.23 -4.60
C PHE A 132 -3.42 -3.17 -3.08
N PHE A 133 -3.74 -2.03 -2.45
CA PHE A 133 -3.59 -1.87 -1.00
C PHE A 133 -4.63 -2.64 -0.18
N ILE A 134 -5.79 -2.97 -0.72
CA ILE A 134 -6.74 -3.89 -0.07
C ILE A 134 -6.18 -5.31 -0.03
N LEU A 135 -5.65 -5.80 -1.15
CA LEU A 135 -5.13 -7.16 -1.27
C LEU A 135 -3.77 -7.33 -0.58
N ASN A 136 -2.95 -6.29 -0.55
CA ASN A 136 -1.58 -6.30 -0.04
C ASN A 136 -1.38 -5.39 1.18
N CYS A 137 -2.36 -5.31 2.06
CA CYS A 137 -2.32 -4.43 3.24
C CYS A 137 -1.26 -4.80 4.28
N ASN A 138 -0.73 -6.02 4.25
CA ASN A 138 0.34 -6.51 5.13
C ASN A 138 1.70 -6.56 4.41
N CYS A 139 2.02 -5.54 3.62
CA CYS A 139 3.36 -5.42 3.06
C CYS A 139 4.39 -5.24 4.16
N CYS A 140 5.39 -6.11 4.20
CA CYS A 140 6.57 -5.95 5.03
C CYS A 140 7.70 -5.37 4.18
N PHE A 141 8.20 -4.20 4.54
CA PHE A 141 9.30 -3.54 3.87
C PHE A 141 10.61 -3.88 4.57
N PHE A 142 11.62 -4.23 3.80
CA PHE A 142 12.95 -4.52 4.30
C PHE A 142 13.96 -3.60 3.61
N GLY A 143 14.75 -2.90 4.43
CA GLY A 143 15.93 -2.18 3.96
C GLY A 143 17.11 -3.11 3.95
N ASN A 144 17.97 -3.01 2.96
CA ASN A 144 19.30 -3.55 3.07
C ASN A 144 20.10 -2.64 4.02
N GLU A 145 20.89 -3.19 4.95
CA GLU A 145 21.74 -2.43 5.88
C GLU A 145 22.70 -1.45 5.18
N LYS A 146 22.85 -1.57 3.87
CA LYS A 146 23.70 -0.71 3.01
C LYS A 146 22.94 0.35 2.21
N GLY A 147 21.64 0.53 2.43
CA GLY A 147 20.91 1.74 1.97
C GLY A 147 20.59 1.86 0.47
N GLU A 148 20.82 0.85 -0.36
CA GLU A 148 20.70 1.03 -1.81
C GLU A 148 19.36 0.53 -2.39
N ASN A 149 18.76 -0.52 -1.84
CA ASN A 149 17.55 -1.13 -2.42
C ASN A 149 16.45 -1.32 -1.40
N VAL A 150 15.24 -0.85 -1.73
CA VAL A 150 14.02 -1.19 -1.03
C VAL A 150 13.50 -2.53 -1.55
N ARG A 151 13.21 -3.45 -0.63
CA ARG A 151 12.47 -4.67 -0.92
C ARG A 151 11.26 -4.74 -0.01
N ALA A 152 10.15 -5.18 -0.55
CA ALA A 152 8.99 -5.47 0.27
C ALA A 152 8.34 -6.77 -0.20
N TYR A 153 7.80 -7.50 0.77
CA TYR A 153 7.02 -8.70 0.53
C TYR A 153 5.56 -8.39 0.81
N CYS A 154 4.71 -8.78 -0.09
CA CYS A 154 3.28 -8.66 0.04
C CYS A 154 2.59 -9.95 -0.38
N TYR A 155 1.29 -10.03 -0.13
CA TYR A 155 0.55 -11.27 -0.40
C TYR A 155 0.66 -11.74 -1.86
N ASP A 156 0.67 -10.84 -2.81
CA ASP A 156 0.69 -11.16 -4.25
C ASP A 156 2.09 -11.35 -4.84
N GLY A 157 3.14 -10.88 -4.13
CA GLY A 157 4.49 -10.97 -4.66
C GLY A 157 5.53 -10.12 -3.94
N MET A 158 6.52 -9.66 -4.68
CA MET A 158 7.63 -8.83 -4.19
C MET A 158 7.63 -7.46 -4.86
N ILE A 159 7.96 -6.44 -4.07
CA ILE A 159 8.17 -5.07 -4.48
C ILE A 159 9.67 -4.78 -4.45
N PHE A 160 10.18 -4.13 -5.49
CA PHE A 160 11.54 -3.64 -5.55
C PHE A 160 11.53 -2.13 -5.80
N GLY A 161 12.47 -1.44 -5.18
CA GLY A 161 12.60 -0.01 -5.27
C GLY A 161 13.93 0.49 -4.74
N ASP A 162 14.03 1.79 -4.53
CA ASP A 162 15.21 2.44 -3.98
C ASP A 162 14.85 3.28 -2.76
N TRP A 163 15.79 3.41 -1.84
CA TRP A 163 15.74 4.42 -0.81
C TRP A 163 15.98 5.80 -1.42
N ILE A 164 15.19 6.78 -1.01
CA ILE A 164 15.39 8.18 -1.34
C ILE A 164 16.23 8.83 -0.24
N ASN A 165 15.89 8.54 1.00
CA ASN A 165 16.59 8.97 2.21
C ASN A 165 16.22 8.03 3.38
N GLU A 166 16.68 8.35 4.60
CA GLU A 166 16.36 7.59 5.83
C GLU A 166 14.88 7.56 6.18
N ASP A 167 14.10 8.53 5.69
CA ASP A 167 12.67 8.67 5.97
C ASP A 167 11.77 7.90 4.98
N GLY A 168 12.31 7.40 3.86
CA GLY A 168 11.51 6.65 2.93
C GLY A 168 12.12 6.31 1.58
N GLY A 169 11.36 5.58 0.78
CA GLY A 169 11.76 5.06 -0.52
C GLY A 169 10.66 5.10 -1.57
N ILE A 170 11.00 4.66 -2.77
CA ILE A 170 10.11 4.59 -3.92
C ILE A 170 10.06 3.16 -4.48
N ALA A 171 8.85 2.63 -4.64
CA ALA A 171 8.60 1.35 -5.30
C ALA A 171 8.74 1.52 -6.82
N LYS A 172 9.62 0.76 -7.44
CA LYS A 172 9.89 0.84 -8.90
C LYS A 172 9.21 -0.26 -9.69
N THR A 173 9.17 -1.47 -9.14
CA THR A 173 8.61 -2.61 -9.87
C THR A 173 8.02 -3.65 -8.94
N PHE A 174 7.17 -4.48 -9.51
CA PHE A 174 6.50 -5.59 -8.87
C PHE A 174 6.84 -6.89 -9.59
N ILE A 175 7.06 -7.97 -8.86
CA ILE A 175 7.22 -9.33 -9.36
C ILE A 175 6.18 -10.20 -8.70
N SER A 176 5.32 -10.84 -9.49
CA SER A 176 4.32 -11.78 -8.97
C SER A 176 4.98 -13.05 -8.44
N ARG A 177 4.32 -13.77 -7.53
CA ARG A 177 4.82 -15.07 -7.03
C ARG A 177 5.17 -16.05 -8.14
N GLN A 178 4.42 -16.01 -9.25
CA GLN A 178 4.61 -16.92 -10.38
C GLN A 178 5.86 -16.59 -11.21
N GLU A 179 6.35 -15.35 -11.11
CA GLU A 179 7.52 -14.86 -11.86
C GLU A 179 8.80 -14.85 -11.01
N MET A 180 8.70 -15.21 -9.72
CA MET A 180 9.86 -15.26 -8.84
C MET A 180 10.84 -16.36 -9.28
N LYS A 181 12.13 -16.02 -9.27
CA LYS A 181 13.20 -16.99 -9.38
C LYS A 181 13.32 -17.81 -8.08
N ILE A 182 13.92 -19.00 -8.15
CA ILE A 182 14.04 -19.94 -7.02
C ILE A 182 14.65 -19.27 -5.77
N ASN A 183 15.70 -18.46 -5.94
CA ASN A 183 16.31 -17.73 -4.83
C ASN A 183 15.39 -16.66 -4.21
N GLN A 184 14.63 -15.94 -5.03
CA GLN A 184 13.63 -14.97 -4.57
C GLN A 184 12.47 -15.66 -3.86
N PHE A 185 12.08 -16.83 -4.35
CA PHE A 185 11.03 -17.64 -3.75
C PHE A 185 11.46 -18.17 -2.36
N ALA A 186 12.70 -18.63 -2.23
CA ALA A 186 13.26 -19.06 -0.96
C ALA A 186 13.29 -17.91 0.07
N GLU A 187 13.77 -16.74 -0.32
CA GLU A 187 13.77 -15.53 0.51
C GLU A 187 12.34 -15.11 0.92
N TYR A 188 11.40 -15.15 -0.01
CA TYR A 188 9.98 -14.87 0.24
C TYR A 188 9.38 -15.80 1.30
N PHE A 189 9.65 -17.11 1.22
CA PHE A 189 9.13 -18.07 2.19
C PHE A 189 9.77 -17.99 3.56
N GLU A 190 11.06 -17.71 3.65
CA GLU A 190 11.70 -17.51 4.95
C GLU A 190 11.08 -16.32 5.72
N LEU A 191 10.72 -15.26 5.02
CA LEU A 191 10.11 -14.07 5.61
C LEU A 191 8.62 -14.25 5.93
N LEU A 192 7.90 -15.15 5.27
CA LEU A 192 6.51 -15.48 5.63
C LEU A 192 6.39 -16.39 6.86
N LYS A 193 7.47 -17.00 7.33
CA LYS A 193 7.48 -17.84 8.52
C LYS A 193 7.55 -17.06 9.83
N ILE A 194 7.72 -15.73 9.76
CA ILE A 194 7.68 -14.82 10.89
C ILE A 194 6.22 -14.37 11.10
#